data_28201311ac9f992757c5f246bf590a17
#
_entry.id   28201311ac9f992757c5f246bf590a17
#
_cell.length_a   1.000
_cell.length_b   1.000
_cell.length_c   1.000
_cell.angle_alpha   90.00
_cell.angle_beta   90.00
_cell.angle_gamma   90.00
#
_symmetry.space_group_name_H-M   'P 1'
#
loop_
_entity.id
_entity.type
_entity.pdbx_description
1 polymer ?
#
loop_
_entity_poly.entity_id
_entity_poly.type
_entity_poly.pdbx_seq_one_letter_code
_entity_poly.pdbx_strand_id
1 'polypeptide(L)'
;MIKFFGYDTTNNKIVINEPEILLVKEFADLWTNERNACKEDPEGKQKLRGFRELVYIYMAIDWGAPGSKDTPANRHKYAMEASGLTEEEYTDPIFRAACRKYRELQDGSSTVGPLIQTFRNKLHEI
;
A
#
# COMPACT_ATOMS: atom_id res chain seq x y z
N MET A 1 -10.64 -0.03 -10.26
CA MET A 1 -9.87 0.39 -9.09
C MET A 1 -8.60 1.09 -9.51
N ILE A 2 -8.17 2.09 -8.74
CA ILE A 2 -6.92 2.77 -9.01
C ILE A 2 -5.79 1.80 -8.73
N LYS A 3 -4.81 1.74 -9.61
CA LYS A 3 -3.73 0.80 -9.46
C LYS A 3 -2.49 1.48 -8.93
N PHE A 4 -2.18 1.26 -7.68
CA PHE A 4 -1.04 1.88 -7.03
C PHE A 4 0.26 1.10 -7.21
N PHE A 5 0.17 -0.20 -7.41
CA PHE A 5 1.33 -1.07 -7.41
C PHE A 5 1.43 -1.94 -8.65
N GLY A 6 2.64 -2.23 -9.06
CA GLY A 6 2.93 -3.24 -10.03
C GLY A 6 4.05 -4.12 -9.50
N TYR A 7 4.41 -5.16 -10.22
CA TYR A 7 5.51 -6.01 -9.80
C TYR A 7 6.41 -6.25 -11.00
N ASP A 8 7.69 -5.90 -10.84
CA ASP A 8 8.67 -6.11 -11.90
C ASP A 8 9.27 -7.50 -11.67
N THR A 9 8.83 -8.48 -12.46
CA THR A 9 9.28 -9.85 -12.30
C THR A 9 10.74 -10.02 -12.70
N THR A 10 11.26 -9.17 -13.57
CA THR A 10 12.65 -9.26 -14.00
C THR A 10 13.60 -8.91 -12.86
N ASN A 11 13.29 -7.86 -12.12
CA ASN A 11 14.13 -7.41 -11.02
C ASN A 11 13.59 -7.82 -9.64
N ASN A 12 12.46 -8.49 -9.62
CA ASN A 12 11.82 -8.96 -8.39
C ASN A 12 11.57 -7.78 -7.45
N LYS A 13 11.01 -6.70 -7.97
CA LYS A 13 10.74 -5.50 -7.20
C LYS A 13 9.32 -5.02 -7.33
N ILE A 14 8.81 -4.37 -6.28
CA ILE A 14 7.51 -3.73 -6.31
C ILE A 14 7.71 -2.37 -6.98
N VAL A 15 6.84 -2.06 -7.93
CA VAL A 15 6.86 -0.78 -8.62
C VAL A 15 5.68 0.03 -8.12
N ILE A 16 5.91 1.29 -7.78
CA ILE A 16 4.89 2.16 -7.25
C ILE A 16 4.47 3.17 -8.31
N ASN A 17 3.15 3.30 -8.51
CA ASN A 17 2.62 4.25 -9.47
C ASN A 17 2.41 5.58 -8.75
N GLU A 18 3.43 6.42 -8.72
CA GLU A 18 3.40 7.67 -7.97
C GLU A 18 2.26 8.60 -8.36
N PRO A 19 1.95 8.83 -9.62
CA PRO A 19 0.82 9.70 -9.96
C PRO A 19 -0.51 9.24 -9.35
N GLU A 20 -0.74 7.95 -9.31
CA GLU A 20 -1.98 7.43 -8.75
C GLU A 20 -2.01 7.55 -7.23
N ILE A 21 -0.86 7.36 -6.57
CA ILE A 21 -0.78 7.48 -5.14
C ILE A 21 -1.12 8.89 -4.72
N LEU A 22 -0.67 9.90 -5.44
CA LEU A 22 -0.88 11.29 -5.06
C LEU A 22 -2.34 11.75 -5.23
N LEU A 23 -3.17 10.94 -5.91
CA LEU A 23 -4.57 11.28 -6.08
C LEU A 23 -5.39 10.96 -4.83
N VAL A 24 -4.85 10.20 -3.90
CA VAL A 24 -5.58 9.79 -2.70
C VAL A 24 -4.88 10.40 -1.49
N LYS A 25 -5.62 11.19 -0.71
CA LYS A 25 -5.04 11.96 0.38
C LYS A 25 -4.23 11.14 1.36
N GLU A 26 -4.77 10.01 1.80
CA GLU A 26 -4.09 9.17 2.79
C GLU A 26 -2.72 8.69 2.29
N PHE A 27 -2.60 8.46 0.99
CA PHE A 27 -1.33 8.04 0.42
C PHE A 27 -0.43 9.24 0.13
N ALA A 28 -1.00 10.37 -0.29
CA ALA A 28 -0.21 11.58 -0.47
C ALA A 28 0.44 12.00 0.85
N ASP A 29 -0.25 11.77 1.97
CA ASP A 29 0.29 12.09 3.30
C ASP A 29 1.53 11.26 3.63
N LEU A 30 1.68 10.06 3.06
CA LEU A 30 2.87 9.24 3.26
C LEU A 30 4.05 9.77 2.44
N TRP A 31 3.77 10.60 1.44
CA TRP A 31 4.77 10.97 0.46
C TRP A 31 5.33 12.38 0.64
N THR A 32 5.07 13.04 1.77
CA THR A 32 5.59 14.39 1.99
C THR A 32 7.09 14.34 2.27
N ASN A 33 7.79 15.38 1.88
CA ASN A 33 9.23 15.46 2.12
C ASN A 33 9.53 15.51 3.61
N GLU A 34 8.75 16.28 4.37
CA GLU A 34 8.97 16.39 5.80
C GLU A 34 8.88 15.06 6.51
N ARG A 35 7.91 14.27 6.19
CA ARG A 35 7.70 12.98 6.83
C ARG A 35 8.78 11.96 6.45
N ASN A 36 9.35 12.13 5.25
CA ASN A 36 10.35 11.20 4.74
C ASN A 36 11.80 11.65 5.02
N ALA A 37 11.98 12.83 5.59
CA ALA A 37 13.32 13.32 5.88
C ALA A 37 13.98 12.45 6.93
N CYS A 38 15.23 12.09 6.72
CA CYS A 38 15.97 11.26 7.65
C CYS A 38 17.46 11.54 7.49
N LYS A 39 18.28 10.88 8.28
CA LYS A 39 19.72 11.11 8.27
C LYS A 39 20.32 10.83 6.90
N GLU A 40 19.84 9.78 6.23
CA GLU A 40 20.35 9.39 4.93
C GLU A 40 19.78 10.25 3.80
N ASP A 41 18.69 10.96 4.05
CA ASP A 41 18.01 11.76 3.05
C ASP A 41 17.36 12.96 3.74
N PRO A 42 18.16 13.98 4.11
CA PRO A 42 17.68 15.09 4.93
C PRO A 42 16.51 15.88 4.34
N GLU A 43 16.37 15.89 3.01
CA GLU A 43 15.28 16.61 2.38
C GLU A 43 14.07 15.72 2.11
N GLY A 44 14.18 14.44 2.37
CA GLY A 44 13.08 13.50 2.17
C GLY A 44 12.68 13.28 0.71
N LYS A 45 13.57 13.59 -0.22
CA LYS A 45 13.22 13.48 -1.64
C LYS A 45 13.17 12.05 -2.16
N GLN A 46 13.88 11.13 -1.51
CA GLN A 46 13.90 9.75 -1.95
C GLN A 46 12.72 8.95 -1.41
N LYS A 47 11.96 9.54 -0.49
CA LYS A 47 10.76 8.92 0.08
C LYS A 47 11.02 7.54 0.70
N LEU A 48 12.13 7.41 1.42
CA LEU A 48 12.54 6.11 1.96
C LEU A 48 11.49 5.50 2.89
N ARG A 49 10.96 6.29 3.81
CA ARG A 49 9.95 5.80 4.75
C ARG A 49 8.65 5.47 4.02
N GLY A 50 8.21 6.38 3.14
CA GLY A 50 6.97 6.18 2.38
C GLY A 50 7.06 4.93 1.53
N PHE A 51 8.22 4.67 0.94
CA PHE A 51 8.41 3.48 0.12
C PHE A 51 8.27 2.21 0.99
N ARG A 52 8.89 2.17 2.17
CA ARG A 52 8.76 1.01 3.06
C ARG A 52 7.30 0.79 3.46
N GLU A 53 6.59 1.87 3.74
CA GLU A 53 5.18 1.80 4.12
C GLU A 53 4.32 1.24 2.98
N LEU A 54 4.60 1.67 1.76
CA LEU A 54 3.85 1.16 0.61
C LEU A 54 4.17 -0.31 0.32
N VAL A 55 5.41 -0.72 0.53
CA VAL A 55 5.77 -2.13 0.39
C VAL A 55 4.99 -2.97 1.40
N TYR A 56 4.87 -2.49 2.65
CA TYR A 56 4.07 -3.20 3.65
C TYR A 56 2.62 -3.32 3.20
N ILE A 57 2.02 -2.22 2.73
CA ILE A 57 0.62 -2.22 2.29
C ILE A 57 0.41 -3.23 1.16
N TYR A 58 1.31 -3.25 0.19
CA TYR A 58 1.20 -4.20 -0.90
C TYR A 58 1.27 -5.64 -0.38
N MET A 59 2.29 -5.95 0.42
CA MET A 59 2.51 -7.33 0.87
C MET A 59 1.45 -7.81 1.86
N ALA A 60 0.95 -6.94 2.71
CA ALA A 60 0.01 -7.33 3.75
C ALA A 60 -1.44 -7.28 3.30
N ILE A 61 -1.78 -6.40 2.37
CA ILE A 61 -3.19 -6.10 2.08
C ILE A 61 -3.61 -6.40 0.64
N ASP A 62 -2.73 -6.19 -0.33
CA ASP A 62 -3.11 -6.31 -1.74
C ASP A 62 -3.49 -7.75 -2.09
N TRP A 63 -4.61 -7.93 -2.78
CA TRP A 63 -5.08 -9.25 -3.16
C TRP A 63 -4.18 -9.94 -4.16
N GLY A 64 -3.39 -9.19 -4.92
CA GLY A 64 -2.48 -9.74 -5.91
C GLY A 64 -1.08 -10.01 -5.40
N ALA A 65 -0.80 -9.73 -4.13
CA ALA A 65 0.55 -9.89 -3.60
C ALA A 65 0.89 -11.36 -3.35
N PRO A 66 2.17 -11.72 -3.37
CA PRO A 66 2.58 -13.06 -2.97
C PRO A 66 2.11 -13.34 -1.55
N GLY A 67 1.62 -14.51 -1.30
CA GLY A 67 1.13 -14.86 0.03
C GLY A 67 -0.25 -14.31 0.36
N SER A 68 -0.95 -13.74 -0.63
CA SER A 68 -2.28 -13.15 -0.39
C SER A 68 -3.29 -14.14 0.18
N LYS A 69 -3.07 -15.44 0.01
CA LYS A 69 -3.99 -16.44 0.52
C LYS A 69 -3.59 -16.97 1.89
N ASP A 70 -2.51 -16.49 2.45
CA ASP A 70 -2.07 -16.90 3.76
C ASP A 70 -2.90 -16.20 4.85
N THR A 71 -2.71 -16.57 6.10
CA THR A 71 -3.48 -15.95 7.20
C THR A 71 -3.06 -14.51 7.40
N PRO A 72 -3.93 -13.67 7.96
CA PRO A 72 -3.56 -12.27 8.24
C PRO A 72 -2.32 -12.14 9.12
N ALA A 73 -2.16 -13.01 10.12
CA ALA A 73 -1.00 -12.96 11.01
C ALA A 73 0.29 -13.27 10.25
N ASN A 74 0.28 -14.26 9.37
CA ASN A 74 1.44 -14.62 8.58
C ASN A 74 1.74 -13.53 7.55
N ARG A 75 0.71 -12.95 6.94
CA ARG A 75 0.89 -11.87 5.99
C ARG A 75 1.53 -10.65 6.67
N HIS A 76 1.12 -10.33 7.88
CA HIS A 76 1.68 -9.21 8.63
C HIS A 76 3.17 -9.45 8.90
N LYS A 77 3.51 -10.63 9.38
CA LYS A 77 4.89 -10.96 9.71
C LYS A 77 5.77 -10.86 8.46
N TYR A 78 5.30 -11.43 7.37
CA TYR A 78 6.04 -11.43 6.13
C TYR A 78 6.20 -10.01 5.57
N ALA A 79 5.15 -9.21 5.66
CA ALA A 79 5.18 -7.84 5.18
C ALA A 79 6.13 -6.96 6.02
N MET A 80 6.18 -7.18 7.33
CA MET A 80 7.11 -6.45 8.19
C MET A 80 8.55 -6.79 7.80
N GLU A 81 8.83 -8.04 7.50
CA GLU A 81 10.17 -8.45 7.09
C GLU A 81 10.53 -7.89 5.71
N ALA A 82 9.61 -8.02 4.77
CA ALA A 82 9.87 -7.59 3.39
C ALA A 82 10.02 -6.06 3.27
N SER A 83 9.26 -5.32 4.07
CA SER A 83 9.28 -3.86 3.98
C SER A 83 10.39 -3.23 4.82
N GLY A 84 10.85 -3.90 5.85
CA GLY A 84 11.79 -3.32 6.79
C GLY A 84 11.15 -2.29 7.72
N LEU A 85 9.80 -2.30 7.81
CA LEU A 85 9.09 -1.33 8.64
C LEU A 85 9.34 -1.62 10.11
N THR A 86 9.52 -0.57 10.92
CA THR A 86 9.70 -0.75 12.37
C THR A 86 8.32 -0.79 13.04
N GLU A 87 8.28 -1.33 14.27
CA GLU A 87 7.03 -1.35 15.02
C GLU A 87 6.51 0.05 15.29
N GLU A 88 7.40 1.01 15.52
CA GLU A 88 6.99 2.38 15.74
C GLU A 88 6.36 2.96 14.49
N GLU A 89 6.94 2.73 13.34
CA GLU A 89 6.37 3.19 12.05
C GLU A 89 5.03 2.52 11.79
N TYR A 90 4.91 1.24 12.15
CA TYR A 90 3.68 0.49 11.92
C TYR A 90 2.50 1.08 12.71
N THR A 91 2.75 1.66 13.88
CA THR A 91 1.68 2.20 14.70
C THR A 91 1.36 3.67 14.40
N ASP A 92 2.07 4.29 13.46
CA ASP A 92 1.84 5.68 13.10
C ASP A 92 0.41 5.86 12.56
N PRO A 93 -0.37 6.81 13.10
CA PRO A 93 -1.76 7.02 12.67
C PRO A 93 -1.91 7.36 11.17
N ILE A 94 -0.95 8.09 10.60
CA ILE A 94 -1.01 8.44 9.18
C ILE A 94 -0.86 7.18 8.34
N PHE A 95 0.07 6.30 8.70
CA PHE A 95 0.25 5.03 8.02
C PHE A 95 -0.96 4.12 8.18
N ARG A 96 -1.52 4.05 9.41
CA ARG A 96 -2.69 3.20 9.66
C ARG A 96 -3.91 3.68 8.86
N ALA A 97 -4.05 5.01 8.69
CA ALA A 97 -5.13 5.55 7.86
C ALA A 97 -4.98 5.12 6.40
N ALA A 98 -3.75 5.10 5.89
CA ALA A 98 -3.49 4.64 4.52
C ALA A 98 -3.82 3.14 4.36
N CYS A 99 -3.50 2.32 5.37
CA CYS A 99 -3.85 0.90 5.35
C CYS A 99 -5.36 0.70 5.25
N ARG A 100 -6.13 1.45 6.07
CA ARG A 100 -7.58 1.36 6.04
C ARG A 100 -8.12 1.81 4.69
N LYS A 101 -7.56 2.90 4.15
CA LYS A 101 -8.02 3.40 2.86
C LYS A 101 -7.77 2.39 1.75
N TYR A 102 -6.63 1.73 1.77
CA TYR A 102 -6.33 0.74 0.73
C TYR A 102 -7.32 -0.44 0.79
N ARG A 103 -7.67 -0.89 1.99
CA ARG A 103 -8.67 -1.94 2.13
C ARG A 103 -10.01 -1.49 1.56
N GLU A 104 -10.42 -0.26 1.84
CA GLU A 104 -11.67 0.26 1.31
C GLU A 104 -11.67 0.31 -0.22
N LEU A 105 -10.58 0.77 -0.80
CA LEU A 105 -10.49 0.86 -2.25
C LEU A 105 -10.53 -0.51 -2.89
N GLN A 106 -9.84 -1.49 -2.30
CA GLN A 106 -9.85 -2.82 -2.83
C GLN A 106 -11.20 -3.48 -2.73
N ASP A 107 -11.89 -3.29 -1.60
CA ASP A 107 -13.17 -3.92 -1.39
C ASP A 107 -14.28 -3.24 -2.20
N GLY A 108 -14.00 -2.11 -2.81
CA GLY A 108 -15.00 -1.39 -3.55
C GLY A 108 -16.00 -0.66 -2.67
N SER A 109 -15.70 -0.57 -1.35
CA SER A 109 -16.66 0.08 -0.49
C SER A 109 -16.54 1.58 -0.58
N SER A 110 -15.56 2.11 -1.26
CA SER A 110 -15.50 3.48 -1.37
C SER A 110 -16.16 3.68 -2.65
N THR A 111 -17.09 4.15 -2.78
CA THR A 111 -17.80 4.44 -3.89
C THR A 111 -17.37 4.48 -5.11
N VAL A 112 -16.43 4.20 -5.38
CA VAL A 112 -16.12 4.34 -6.60
C VAL A 112 -16.80 3.43 -7.22
N GLY A 113 -17.36 3.08 -7.20
CA GLY A 113 -17.90 2.31 -7.77
C GLY A 113 -18.43 1.56 -7.85
N PRO A 114 -19.02 1.21 -7.80
CA PRO A 114 -19.69 0.22 -7.81
C PRO A 114 -19.66 -0.30 -9.01
N LEU A 115 -19.31 -0.30 -9.66
CA LEU A 115 -19.37 -0.83 -10.74
C LEU A 115 -18.49 -1.70 -10.95
N ILE A 116 -17.90 -1.93 -10.40
CA ILE A 116 -17.13 -2.77 -10.60
C ILE A 116 -17.28 -3.73 -9.94
N GLN A 117 -17.87 -3.95 -9.41
CA GLN A 117 -18.08 -4.92 -8.77
C GLN A 117 -18.70 -5.70 -9.10
N THR A 118 -19.12 -5.49 -9.33
CA THR A 118 -19.66 -6.29 -9.58
C THR A 118 -19.19 -7.00 -10.41
N PHE A 119 -18.53 -7.04 -10.82
CA PHE A 119 -18.27 -7.63 -11.26
C PHE A 119 -17.59 -8.24 -10.99
N ARG A 120 -17.35 -8.26 -10.40
CA ARG A 120 -17.05 -8.85 -9.68
C ARG A 120 -17.56 -9.56 -9.26
N ASN A 121 -17.81 -9.27 -9.28
CA ASN A 121 -18.52 -9.64 -8.58
C ASN A 121 -18.82 -10.35 -9.17
N LYS A 122 -18.84 -10.18 -9.85
CA LYS A 122 -19.27 -10.64 -10.13
C LYS A 122 -18.82 -11.25 -10.42
N LEU A 123 -18.39 -11.15 -10.37
CA LEU A 123 -18.36 -11.23 -10.25
C LEU A 123 -18.28 -11.71 -9.87
N HIS A 124 -18.19 -11.70 -9.43
CA HIS A 124 -18.62 -11.53 -8.79
C HIS A 124 -19.05 -11.56 -8.55
N GLU A 125 -19.30 -11.40 -8.65
CA GLU A 125 -19.98 -10.93 -8.31
C GLU A 125 -20.11 -10.97 -8.21
N ILE A 126 -19.95 -11.06 -8.70
CA ILE A 126 -20.31 -10.73 -8.46
C ILE A 126 -20.35 -10.86 -8.35
#